data_252e488e62d0ec42a080ebbc51c5ba12
#
_entry.id   252e488e62d0ec42a080ebbc51c5ba12
#
_cell.length_a   1.000
_cell.length_b   1.000
_cell.length_c   1.000
_cell.angle_alpha   90.00
_cell.angle_beta   90.00
_cell.angle_gamma   90.00
#
_symmetry.space_group_name_H-M   'P 1'
#
loop_
_entity.id
_entity.type
_entity.pdbx_description
1 polymer ?
#
loop_
_entity_poly.entity_id
_entity_poly.type
_entity_poly.pdbx_seq_one_letter_code
_entity_poly.pdbx_strand_id
1 'polypeptide(L)'
;MPRKRRQNRGVTTFKDRIKADITEAMRAREEAKLSTLRMVLSAIQNAEVAGDEAVVLTDDQTIKVLQSEAKKRAESAQIYADAGRTEAAVKERAELLVIEAYLPAAMSDDEVAAIVSDEIAKAAAAGQTGGKAMGAVVKAVRDRVGSGADGGKIAALVKSALG
;
A
#
# COMPACT_ATOMS: atom_id res chain seq x y z
N MET A 1 -27.09 15.69 35.84
CA MET A 1 -26.67 16.30 34.57
C MET A 1 -26.12 15.18 33.69
N PRO A 2 -26.79 14.79 32.61
CA PRO A 2 -26.26 13.78 31.69
C PRO A 2 -25.12 14.39 30.87
N ARG A 3 -23.92 13.82 30.98
CA ARG A 3 -22.80 14.16 30.10
C ARG A 3 -23.19 13.83 28.65
N LYS A 4 -23.40 14.84 27.82
CA LYS A 4 -23.52 14.70 26.38
C LYS A 4 -22.25 14.03 25.86
N ARG A 5 -22.34 12.72 25.50
CA ARG A 5 -21.37 12.08 24.63
C ARG A 5 -21.33 12.93 23.35
N ARG A 6 -20.28 13.70 23.19
CA ARG A 6 -19.93 14.25 21.87
C ARG A 6 -19.74 13.05 20.95
N GLN A 7 -20.72 12.79 20.11
CA GLN A 7 -20.54 11.95 18.95
C GLN A 7 -19.53 12.70 18.07
N ASN A 8 -18.26 12.33 18.24
CA ASN A 8 -17.24 12.62 17.26
C ASN A 8 -17.70 11.86 16.01
N ARG A 9 -18.29 12.55 15.07
CA ARG A 9 -18.47 12.04 13.69
C ARG A 9 -17.07 12.02 13.10
N GLY A 10 -16.23 11.10 13.59
CA GLY A 10 -14.88 10.88 13.11
C GLY A 10 -14.94 10.43 11.66
N VAL A 11 -14.03 10.96 10.87
CA VAL A 11 -13.73 10.49 9.53
C VAL A 11 -13.57 8.96 9.62
N THR A 12 -14.32 8.22 8.81
CA THR A 12 -14.24 6.75 8.75
C THR A 12 -12.85 6.35 8.26
N THR A 13 -12.08 5.69 9.08
CA THR A 13 -10.73 5.24 8.73
C THR A 13 -10.77 4.02 7.80
N PHE A 14 -9.67 3.73 7.12
CA PHE A 14 -9.53 2.49 6.33
C PHE A 14 -9.80 1.24 7.18
N LYS A 15 -9.29 1.23 8.41
CA LYS A 15 -9.53 0.13 9.36
C LYS A 15 -11.03 -0.03 9.69
N ASP A 16 -11.76 1.07 9.85
CA ASP A 16 -13.21 1.03 10.11
C ASP A 16 -13.97 0.51 8.89
N ARG A 17 -13.57 0.89 7.68
CA ARG A 17 -14.14 0.36 6.43
C ARG A 17 -13.92 -1.15 6.32
N ILE A 18 -12.71 -1.62 6.57
CA ILE A 18 -12.39 -3.07 6.54
C ILE A 18 -13.25 -3.82 7.55
N LYS A 19 -13.44 -3.30 8.76
CA LYS A 19 -14.33 -3.92 9.77
C LYS A 19 -15.78 -3.96 9.32
N ALA A 20 -16.28 -2.90 8.69
CA ALA A 20 -17.63 -2.86 8.15
C ALA A 20 -17.79 -3.88 7.02
N ASP A 21 -16.84 -3.95 6.11
CA ASP A 21 -16.84 -4.88 4.98
C ASP A 21 -16.70 -6.34 5.42
N ILE A 22 -16.00 -6.63 6.51
CA ILE A 22 -15.98 -7.95 7.16
C ILE A 22 -17.41 -8.34 7.60
N THR A 23 -18.15 -7.42 8.19
CA THR A 23 -19.53 -7.67 8.62
C THR A 23 -20.44 -7.93 7.42
N GLU A 24 -20.28 -7.15 6.36
CA GLU A 24 -21.04 -7.34 5.12
C GLU A 24 -20.71 -8.67 4.43
N ALA A 25 -19.43 -9.01 4.28
CA ALA A 25 -18.99 -10.29 3.70
C ALA A 25 -19.51 -11.49 4.51
N MET A 26 -19.59 -11.37 5.84
CA MET A 26 -20.18 -12.39 6.71
C MET A 26 -21.67 -12.55 6.46
N ARG A 27 -22.41 -11.46 6.33
CA ARG A 27 -23.85 -11.48 6.02
C ARG A 27 -24.15 -12.05 4.63
N ALA A 28 -23.31 -11.68 3.66
CA ALA A 28 -23.42 -12.13 2.27
C ALA A 28 -22.88 -13.56 2.05
N ARG A 29 -22.28 -14.18 3.07
CA ARG A 29 -21.64 -15.50 3.00
C ARG A 29 -20.52 -15.57 1.94
N GLU A 30 -19.83 -14.47 1.74
CA GLU A 30 -18.64 -14.37 0.85
C GLU A 30 -17.39 -14.86 1.59
N GLU A 31 -17.26 -16.17 1.76
CA GLU A 31 -16.23 -16.78 2.62
C GLU A 31 -14.80 -16.40 2.22
N ALA A 32 -14.47 -16.40 0.94
CA ALA A 32 -13.14 -16.05 0.44
C ALA A 32 -12.79 -14.59 0.74
N LYS A 33 -13.71 -13.67 0.50
CA LYS A 33 -13.55 -12.24 0.83
C LYS A 33 -13.44 -12.02 2.33
N LEU A 34 -14.30 -12.67 3.11
CA LEU A 34 -14.27 -12.63 4.57
C LEU A 34 -12.94 -13.10 5.14
N SER A 35 -12.42 -14.23 4.65
CA SER A 35 -11.13 -14.78 5.05
C SER A 35 -9.99 -13.79 4.75
N THR A 36 -9.97 -13.23 3.55
CA THR A 36 -8.95 -12.26 3.12
C THR A 36 -8.99 -10.99 3.97
N LEU A 37 -10.18 -10.43 4.20
CA LEU A 37 -10.34 -9.22 5.02
C LEU A 37 -9.93 -9.44 6.48
N ARG A 38 -10.19 -10.60 7.04
CA ARG A 38 -9.72 -10.97 8.39
C ARG A 38 -8.21 -11.06 8.47
N MET A 39 -7.55 -11.62 7.46
CA MET A 39 -6.07 -11.65 7.39
C MET A 39 -5.49 -10.24 7.29
N VAL A 40 -6.09 -9.38 6.48
CA VAL A 40 -5.69 -7.97 6.35
C VAL A 40 -5.85 -7.23 7.67
N LEU A 41 -6.98 -7.39 8.35
CA LEU A 41 -7.20 -6.78 9.66
C LEU A 41 -6.17 -7.25 10.69
N SER A 42 -5.83 -8.54 10.68
CA SER A 42 -4.77 -9.09 11.55
C SER A 42 -3.41 -8.47 11.23
N ALA A 43 -3.07 -8.29 9.96
CA ALA A 43 -1.82 -7.63 9.55
C ALA A 43 -1.74 -6.18 10.05
N ILE A 44 -2.85 -5.43 9.99
CA ILE A 44 -2.95 -4.07 10.53
C ILE A 44 -2.74 -4.08 12.04
N GLN A 45 -3.43 -4.97 12.75
CA GLN A 45 -3.31 -5.08 14.21
C GLN A 45 -1.90 -5.49 14.65
N ASN A 46 -1.26 -6.40 13.93
CA ASN A 46 0.13 -6.78 14.18
C ASN A 46 1.08 -5.60 13.99
N ALA A 47 0.87 -4.79 12.97
CA ALA A 47 1.67 -3.58 12.75
C ALA A 47 1.46 -2.53 13.87
N GLU A 48 0.24 -2.45 14.42
CA GLU A 48 -0.07 -1.55 15.54
C GLU A 48 0.66 -1.91 16.85
N VAL A 49 1.01 -3.17 17.02
CA VAL A 49 1.67 -3.68 18.25
C VAL A 49 3.13 -4.11 18.00
N ALA A 50 3.68 -3.88 16.83
CA ALA A 50 5.03 -4.32 16.46
C ALA A 50 6.15 -3.54 17.13
N GLY A 51 5.88 -2.31 17.61
CA GLY A 51 6.85 -1.48 18.32
C GLY A 51 6.81 -1.68 19.84
N ASP A 52 7.58 -0.89 20.56
CA ASP A 52 7.64 -0.92 22.03
C ASP A 52 6.31 -0.50 22.67
N GLU A 53 5.54 0.33 22.00
CA GLU A 53 4.21 0.78 22.41
C GLU A 53 3.19 0.52 21.32
N ALA A 54 1.97 0.15 21.72
CA ALA A 54 0.87 0.00 20.79
C ALA A 54 0.45 1.38 20.24
N VAL A 55 0.30 1.46 18.92
CA VAL A 55 -0.11 2.68 18.22
C VAL A 55 -1.35 2.41 17.37
N VAL A 56 -2.08 3.47 17.06
CA VAL A 56 -3.14 3.42 16.03
C VAL A 56 -2.52 3.91 14.72
N LEU A 57 -2.57 3.07 13.68
CA LEU A 57 -2.04 3.43 12.38
C LEU A 57 -2.90 4.52 11.72
N THR A 58 -2.23 5.49 11.11
CA THR A 58 -2.87 6.43 10.18
C THR A 58 -3.34 5.71 8.92
N ASP A 59 -4.20 6.34 8.13
CA ASP A 59 -4.64 5.77 6.85
C ASP A 59 -3.47 5.52 5.89
N ASP A 60 -2.49 6.43 5.82
CA ASP A 60 -1.28 6.23 5.00
C ASP A 60 -0.44 5.03 5.47
N GLN A 61 -0.31 4.85 6.78
CA GLN A 61 0.38 3.69 7.33
C GLN A 61 -0.40 2.39 7.07
N THR A 62 -1.72 2.45 7.18
CA THR A 62 -2.60 1.32 6.85
C THR A 62 -2.49 0.94 5.38
N ILE A 63 -2.47 1.91 4.46
CA ILE A 63 -2.24 1.67 3.03
C ILE A 63 -0.90 0.96 2.80
N LYS A 64 0.17 1.31 3.49
CA LYS A 64 1.46 0.61 3.38
C LYS A 64 1.38 -0.84 3.83
N VAL A 65 0.63 -1.15 4.87
CA VAL A 65 0.37 -2.54 5.29
C VAL A 65 -0.39 -3.29 4.20
N LEU A 66 -1.43 -2.69 3.63
CA LEU A 66 -2.20 -3.27 2.51
C LEU A 66 -1.34 -3.51 1.28
N GLN A 67 -0.46 -2.58 0.92
CA GLN A 67 0.49 -2.73 -0.20
C GLN A 67 1.45 -3.89 0.03
N SER A 68 1.97 -4.05 1.24
CA SER A 68 2.82 -5.19 1.61
C SER A 68 2.09 -6.52 1.49
N GLU A 69 0.84 -6.58 1.95
CA GLU A 69 0.01 -7.78 1.82
C GLU A 69 -0.34 -8.09 0.36
N ALA A 70 -0.62 -7.08 -0.46
CA ALA A 70 -0.84 -7.23 -1.90
C ALA A 70 0.40 -7.79 -2.61
N LYS A 71 1.57 -7.25 -2.31
CA LYS A 71 2.84 -7.73 -2.87
C LYS A 71 3.10 -9.19 -2.53
N LYS A 72 2.88 -9.60 -1.29
CA LYS A 72 3.02 -11.01 -0.88
C LYS A 72 2.11 -11.93 -1.69
N ARG A 73 0.85 -11.55 -1.93
CA ARG A 73 -0.09 -12.35 -2.73
C ARG A 73 0.33 -12.43 -4.18
N ALA A 74 0.78 -11.34 -4.77
CA ALA A 74 1.29 -11.33 -6.15
C ALA A 74 2.51 -12.24 -6.32
N GLU A 75 3.47 -12.18 -5.40
CA GLU A 75 4.65 -13.03 -5.40
C GLU A 75 4.29 -14.51 -5.19
N SER A 76 3.42 -14.81 -4.23
CA SER A 76 2.93 -16.18 -3.97
C SER A 76 2.18 -16.74 -5.18
N ALA A 77 1.33 -15.95 -5.82
CA ALA A 77 0.61 -16.36 -7.02
C ALA A 77 1.56 -16.73 -8.16
N GLN A 78 2.63 -15.96 -8.34
CA GLN A 78 3.64 -16.25 -9.35
C GLN A 78 4.41 -17.52 -9.03
N ILE A 79 4.86 -17.68 -7.79
CA ILE A 79 5.57 -18.91 -7.33
C ILE A 79 4.71 -20.16 -7.53
N TYR A 80 3.43 -20.11 -7.17
CA TYR A 80 2.51 -21.22 -7.37
C TYR A 80 2.24 -21.50 -8.85
N ALA A 81 2.11 -20.48 -9.68
CA ALA A 81 1.93 -20.64 -11.12
C ALA A 81 3.16 -21.32 -11.75
N ASP A 82 4.37 -20.87 -11.40
CA ASP A 82 5.63 -21.41 -11.91
C ASP A 82 5.84 -22.89 -11.48
N ALA A 83 5.32 -23.24 -10.31
CA ALA A 83 5.34 -24.60 -9.77
C ALA A 83 4.20 -25.51 -10.32
N GLY A 84 3.37 -25.01 -11.24
CA GLY A 84 2.22 -25.74 -11.80
C GLY A 84 1.04 -25.90 -10.81
N ARG A 85 1.06 -25.21 -9.66
CA ARG A 85 -0.01 -25.24 -8.65
C ARG A 85 -1.10 -24.21 -8.98
N THR A 86 -1.84 -24.47 -10.04
CA THR A 86 -2.79 -23.52 -10.63
C THR A 86 -3.87 -23.07 -9.66
N GLU A 87 -4.46 -23.99 -8.88
CA GLU A 87 -5.53 -23.64 -7.92
C GLU A 87 -5.01 -22.71 -6.81
N ALA A 88 -3.82 -22.96 -6.30
CA ALA A 88 -3.19 -22.09 -5.31
C ALA A 88 -2.88 -20.71 -5.88
N ALA A 89 -2.40 -20.64 -7.12
CA ALA A 89 -2.16 -19.37 -7.80
C ALA A 89 -3.47 -18.56 -8.01
N VAL A 90 -4.56 -19.24 -8.41
CA VAL A 90 -5.88 -18.61 -8.56
C VAL A 90 -6.37 -18.05 -7.23
N LYS A 91 -6.22 -18.79 -6.14
CA LYS A 91 -6.60 -18.33 -4.80
C LYS A 91 -5.83 -17.08 -4.39
N GLU A 92 -4.51 -17.06 -4.54
CA GLU A 92 -3.69 -15.88 -4.22
C GLU A 92 -4.09 -14.65 -5.06
N ARG A 93 -4.40 -14.84 -6.33
CA ARG A 93 -4.88 -13.76 -7.20
C ARG A 93 -6.24 -13.23 -6.78
N ALA A 94 -7.15 -14.09 -6.34
CA ALA A 94 -8.45 -13.69 -5.82
C ALA A 94 -8.31 -12.88 -4.52
N GLU A 95 -7.43 -13.29 -3.61
CA GLU A 95 -7.11 -12.55 -2.40
C GLU A 95 -6.46 -11.19 -2.71
N LEU A 96 -5.56 -11.14 -3.69
CA LEU A 96 -4.95 -9.91 -4.18
C LEU A 96 -6.00 -8.90 -4.67
N LEU A 97 -6.96 -9.33 -5.46
CA LEU A 97 -8.05 -8.46 -5.95
C LEU A 97 -8.88 -7.84 -4.81
N VAL A 98 -9.13 -8.58 -3.74
CA VAL A 98 -9.82 -8.07 -2.55
C VAL A 98 -9.02 -6.94 -1.91
N ILE A 99 -7.71 -7.09 -1.79
CA ILE A 99 -6.82 -6.10 -1.19
C ILE A 99 -6.69 -4.87 -2.09
N GLU A 100 -6.50 -5.06 -3.39
CA GLU A 100 -6.34 -3.98 -4.38
C GLU A 100 -7.55 -3.05 -4.43
N ALA A 101 -8.75 -3.55 -4.13
CA ALA A 101 -9.96 -2.74 -4.05
C ALA A 101 -9.89 -1.61 -2.99
N TYR A 102 -9.00 -1.74 -2.00
CA TYR A 102 -8.75 -0.72 -0.97
C TYR A 102 -7.59 0.21 -1.31
N LEU A 103 -6.73 -0.17 -2.25
CA LEU A 103 -5.55 0.61 -2.60
C LEU A 103 -5.92 1.74 -3.56
N PRO A 104 -5.24 2.91 -3.46
CA PRO A 104 -5.32 3.93 -4.50
C PRO A 104 -4.91 3.36 -5.84
N ALA A 105 -5.46 3.92 -6.93
CA ALA A 105 -5.04 3.56 -8.27
C ALA A 105 -3.52 3.74 -8.41
N ALA A 106 -2.83 2.71 -8.92
CA ALA A 106 -1.41 2.82 -9.20
C ALA A 106 -1.18 3.85 -10.32
N MET A 107 -0.16 4.67 -10.15
CA MET A 107 0.29 5.57 -11.24
C MET A 107 0.93 4.75 -12.35
N SER A 108 0.73 5.17 -13.59
CA SER A 108 1.40 4.56 -14.73
C SER A 108 2.92 4.81 -14.67
N ASP A 109 3.68 3.99 -15.37
CA ASP A 109 5.14 4.15 -15.46
C ASP A 109 5.52 5.49 -16.06
N ASP A 110 4.77 5.99 -17.03
CA ASP A 110 4.99 7.28 -17.67
C ASP A 110 4.72 8.45 -16.70
N GLU A 111 3.68 8.37 -15.88
CA GLU A 111 3.39 9.37 -14.85
C GLU A 111 4.49 9.42 -13.79
N VAL A 112 4.97 8.27 -13.33
CA VAL A 112 6.08 8.21 -12.37
C VAL A 112 7.37 8.72 -13.00
N ALA A 113 7.66 8.33 -14.25
CA ALA A 113 8.84 8.80 -14.98
C ALA A 113 8.84 10.31 -15.17
N ALA A 114 7.69 10.92 -15.45
CA ALA A 114 7.54 12.37 -15.56
C ALA A 114 7.87 13.08 -14.24
N ILE A 115 7.41 12.55 -13.12
CA ILE A 115 7.73 13.07 -11.78
C ILE A 115 9.22 12.92 -11.48
N VAL A 116 9.83 11.78 -11.80
CA VAL A 116 11.28 11.55 -11.65
C VAL A 116 12.06 12.59 -12.45
N SER A 117 11.72 12.81 -13.69
CA SER A 117 12.36 13.78 -14.57
C SER A 117 12.28 15.21 -14.01
N ASP A 118 11.13 15.59 -13.48
CA ASP A 118 10.90 16.91 -12.88
C ASP A 118 11.75 17.09 -11.60
N GLU A 119 11.79 16.10 -10.72
CA GLU A 119 12.59 16.18 -9.50
C GLU A 119 14.10 16.15 -9.76
N ILE A 120 14.56 15.44 -10.80
CA ILE A 120 15.95 15.50 -11.25
C ILE A 120 16.30 16.89 -11.75
N ALA A 121 15.43 17.53 -12.55
CA ALA A 121 15.63 18.88 -13.03
C ALA A 121 15.71 19.90 -11.88
N LYS A 122 14.87 19.78 -10.87
CA LYS A 122 14.93 20.60 -9.65
C LYS A 122 16.21 20.40 -8.87
N ALA A 123 16.66 19.16 -8.71
CA ALA A 123 17.92 18.86 -8.02
C ALA A 123 19.12 19.44 -8.79
N ALA A 124 19.14 19.32 -10.11
CA ALA A 124 20.18 19.89 -10.96
C ALA A 124 20.23 21.43 -10.87
N ALA A 125 19.09 22.10 -10.85
CA ALA A 125 18.98 23.55 -10.63
C ALA A 125 19.52 23.98 -9.27
N ALA A 126 19.47 23.10 -8.25
CA ALA A 126 20.06 23.30 -6.93
C ALA A 126 21.54 22.86 -6.84
N GLY A 127 22.17 22.50 -7.96
CA GLY A 127 23.56 22.06 -8.03
C GLY A 127 23.81 20.59 -7.61
N GLN A 128 22.75 19.81 -7.46
CA GLN A 128 22.83 18.39 -7.14
C GLN A 128 22.66 17.55 -8.41
N THR A 129 23.71 16.82 -8.79
CA THR A 129 23.72 16.01 -10.02
C THR A 129 24.33 14.62 -9.75
N GLY A 130 24.04 13.68 -10.66
CA GLY A 130 24.56 12.32 -10.62
C GLY A 130 24.18 11.55 -9.35
N GLY A 131 25.00 10.61 -8.95
CA GLY A 131 24.75 9.74 -7.80
C GLY A 131 24.55 10.47 -6.46
N LYS A 132 25.10 11.68 -6.32
CA LYS A 132 24.91 12.51 -5.11
C LYS A 132 23.48 13.02 -4.94
N ALA A 133 22.76 13.20 -6.05
CA ALA A 133 21.36 13.62 -6.03
C ALA A 133 20.38 12.49 -5.72
N MET A 134 20.79 11.23 -5.82
CA MET A 134 19.90 10.07 -5.79
C MET A 134 19.02 10.02 -4.54
N GLY A 135 19.59 10.18 -3.35
CA GLY A 135 18.82 10.11 -2.09
C GLY A 135 17.76 11.20 -2.00
N ALA A 136 18.11 12.45 -2.36
CA ALA A 136 17.20 13.59 -2.35
C ALA A 136 16.07 13.45 -3.40
N VAL A 137 16.42 13.01 -4.61
CA VAL A 137 15.46 12.80 -5.69
C VAL A 137 14.50 11.66 -5.35
N VAL A 138 15.00 10.51 -4.87
CA VAL A 138 14.16 9.39 -4.44
C VAL A 138 13.16 9.83 -3.37
N LYS A 139 13.61 10.59 -2.38
CA LYS A 139 12.74 11.13 -1.33
C LYS A 139 11.67 12.05 -1.92
N ALA A 140 12.07 13.02 -2.75
CA ALA A 140 11.13 13.97 -3.35
C ALA A 140 10.09 13.28 -4.24
N VAL A 141 10.50 12.29 -5.03
CA VAL A 141 9.59 11.48 -5.85
C VAL A 141 8.62 10.70 -4.97
N ARG A 142 9.10 10.04 -3.92
CA ARG A 142 8.24 9.33 -2.97
C ARG A 142 7.20 10.23 -2.31
N ASP A 143 7.61 11.43 -1.90
CA ASP A 143 6.72 12.41 -1.28
C ASP A 143 5.60 12.86 -2.25
N ARG A 144 5.89 12.97 -3.54
CA ARG A 144 4.90 13.33 -4.59
C ARG A 144 4.02 12.16 -5.03
N VAL A 145 4.60 10.98 -5.19
CA VAL A 145 3.90 9.77 -5.67
C VAL A 145 3.05 9.16 -4.56
N GLY A 146 3.47 9.30 -3.30
CA GLY A 146 2.78 8.68 -2.17
C GLY A 146 2.66 7.17 -2.34
N SER A 147 1.43 6.67 -2.29
CA SER A 147 1.11 5.26 -2.48
C SER A 147 0.90 4.83 -3.95
N GLY A 148 1.06 5.76 -4.90
CA GLY A 148 0.82 5.51 -6.34
C GLY A 148 1.87 4.63 -7.02
N ALA A 149 3.03 4.43 -6.42
CA ALA A 149 4.05 3.52 -6.91
C ALA A 149 4.87 2.90 -5.78
N ASP A 150 5.42 1.70 -6.04
CA ASP A 150 6.32 1.00 -5.12
C ASP A 150 7.67 1.72 -4.99
N GLY A 151 8.20 1.75 -3.75
CA GLY A 151 9.48 2.41 -3.46
C GLY A 151 10.67 1.81 -4.20
N GLY A 152 10.68 0.51 -4.44
CA GLY A 152 11.72 -0.17 -5.22
C GLY A 152 11.69 0.25 -6.69
N LYS A 153 10.50 0.39 -7.27
CA LYS A 153 10.30 0.90 -8.63
C LYS A 153 10.76 2.35 -8.77
N ILE A 154 10.40 3.20 -7.83
CA ILE A 154 10.85 4.60 -7.79
C ILE A 154 12.39 4.66 -7.79
N ALA A 155 13.03 3.91 -6.89
CA ALA A 155 14.49 3.87 -6.78
C ALA A 155 15.17 3.40 -8.08
N ALA A 156 14.62 2.38 -8.74
CA ALA A 156 15.10 1.88 -10.02
C ALA A 156 14.97 2.92 -11.14
N LEU A 157 13.85 3.62 -11.24
CA LEU A 157 13.62 4.67 -12.22
C LEU A 157 14.55 5.87 -12.01
N VAL A 158 14.73 6.30 -10.76
CA VAL A 158 15.66 7.39 -10.43
C VAL A 158 17.09 7.00 -10.77
N LYS A 159 17.53 5.80 -10.41
CA LYS A 159 18.86 5.29 -10.72
C LYS A 159 19.10 5.24 -12.23
N SER A 160 18.14 4.74 -12.99
CA SER A 160 18.22 4.69 -14.46
C SER A 160 18.29 6.07 -15.10
N ALA A 161 17.56 7.04 -14.56
CA ALA A 161 17.50 8.39 -15.08
C ALA A 161 18.70 9.27 -14.72
N LEU A 162 19.38 8.99 -13.60
CA LEU A 162 20.60 9.70 -13.18
C LEU A 162 21.88 9.14 -13.82
N GLY A 163 21.81 7.97 -14.41
CA GLY A 163 22.95 7.31 -15.08
C GLY A 163 23.78 6.52 -14.13
#